data_e004d6a197f2201a1e6bd870d5579bab
#
_entry.id   e004d6a197f2201a1e6bd870d5579bab
#
_cell.length_a   1.000
_cell.length_b   1.000
_cell.length_c   1.000
_cell.angle_alpha   90.00
_cell.angle_beta   90.00
_cell.angle_gamma   90.00
#
_symmetry.space_group_name_H-M   'P 1'
#
loop_
_entity.id
_entity.type
_entity.pdbx_description
1 polymer ?
#
loop_
_entity_poly.entity_id
_entity_poly.type
_entity_poly.pdbx_seq_one_letter_code
_entity_poly.pdbx_strand_id
1 'polypeptide(L)'
;MLAKKKSFVDSLEETAIATILGLMTLITFINVVLRYTASTGFGQYMKEVWGINGGLIWGLELTSILFSWLVLFGVSYCIKITAHLGVDSVINIFKMPMRRKLAMFATALSIIYALLLLKAGWDYYANFANMPATTGHWFPTGFEEMKTTSYRGWYEVDRVPMPEWLRFIEPLMNEGEAYNKLPRFIPYIILPVGAALLLFRLAQAFIGLANGTRDTLIVSHEAEDDVKEVAAKAAAQEA
;
A
#
# COMPACT_ATOMS: atom_id res chain seq x y z
N MET A 1 18.40 -10.43 -25.34
CA MET A 1 17.62 -10.39 -24.08
C MET A 1 16.15 -10.17 -24.43
N LEU A 2 15.33 -11.20 -24.42
CA LEU A 2 13.89 -11.07 -24.65
C LEU A 2 13.25 -10.43 -23.42
N ALA A 3 12.73 -9.23 -23.56
CA ALA A 3 12.01 -8.54 -22.47
C ALA A 3 10.85 -9.44 -22.00
N LYS A 4 10.96 -9.96 -20.78
CA LYS A 4 9.91 -10.77 -20.16
C LYS A 4 8.63 -9.92 -20.13
N LYS A 5 7.60 -10.33 -20.85
CA LYS A 5 6.33 -9.61 -20.95
C LYS A 5 5.79 -9.41 -19.51
N LYS A 6 5.79 -8.16 -19.04
CA LYS A 6 5.28 -7.83 -17.69
C LYS A 6 3.83 -8.32 -17.61
N SER A 7 3.49 -9.04 -16.54
CA SER A 7 2.11 -9.43 -16.28
C SER A 7 1.26 -8.19 -16.03
N PHE A 8 -0.02 -8.22 -16.38
CA PHE A 8 -0.97 -7.14 -16.10
C PHE A 8 -0.97 -6.74 -14.61
N VAL A 9 -0.90 -7.73 -13.71
CA VAL A 9 -0.82 -7.51 -12.25
C VAL A 9 0.48 -6.80 -11.86
N ASP A 10 1.59 -7.07 -12.55
CA ASP A 10 2.87 -6.42 -12.29
C ASP A 10 2.84 -4.94 -12.67
N SER A 11 2.18 -4.63 -13.76
CA SER A 11 1.98 -3.26 -14.24
C SER A 11 1.02 -2.48 -13.33
N LEU A 12 0.01 -3.16 -12.78
CA LEU A 12 -1.01 -2.54 -11.92
C LEU A 12 -0.42 -1.96 -10.64
N GLU A 13 0.43 -2.72 -9.95
CA GLU A 13 1.08 -2.25 -8.70
C GLU A 13 1.97 -1.03 -8.95
N GLU A 14 2.82 -1.10 -9.99
CA GLU A 14 3.70 0.02 -10.36
C GLU A 14 2.90 1.28 -10.71
N THR A 15 1.82 1.11 -11.49
CA THR A 15 0.95 2.22 -11.88
C THR A 15 0.20 2.79 -10.68
N ALA A 16 -0.31 1.94 -9.77
CA ALA A 16 -0.99 2.39 -8.56
C ALA A 16 -0.04 3.21 -7.67
N ILE A 17 1.17 2.71 -7.40
CA ILE A 17 2.18 3.41 -6.60
C ILE A 17 2.54 4.76 -7.23
N ALA A 18 2.82 4.78 -8.54
CA ALA A 18 3.16 6.01 -9.26
C ALA A 18 2.02 7.03 -9.25
N THR A 19 0.78 6.56 -9.45
CA THR A 19 -0.41 7.41 -9.45
C THR A 19 -0.66 8.00 -8.07
N ILE A 20 -0.60 7.19 -7.01
CA ILE A 20 -0.78 7.66 -5.62
C ILE A 20 0.28 8.71 -5.27
N LEU A 21 1.54 8.44 -5.58
CA LEU A 21 2.64 9.38 -5.32
C LEU A 21 2.45 10.68 -6.10
N GLY A 22 2.06 10.59 -7.38
CA GLY A 22 1.76 11.76 -8.21
C GLY A 22 0.60 12.59 -7.66
N LEU A 23 -0.50 11.94 -7.23
CA LEU A 23 -1.64 12.62 -6.61
C LEU A 23 -1.27 13.30 -5.29
N MET A 24 -0.51 12.62 -4.42
CA MET A 24 -0.04 13.22 -3.17
C MET A 24 0.81 14.47 -3.44
N THR A 25 1.73 14.38 -4.38
CA THR A 25 2.58 15.50 -4.77
C THR A 25 1.75 16.66 -5.33
N LEU A 26 0.79 16.37 -6.21
CA LEU A 26 -0.09 17.37 -6.80
C LEU A 26 -0.96 18.07 -5.76
N ILE A 27 -1.61 17.31 -4.88
CA ILE A 27 -2.45 17.86 -3.78
C ILE A 27 -1.61 18.76 -2.88
N THR A 28 -0.43 18.28 -2.48
CA THR A 28 0.47 19.05 -1.61
C THR A 28 0.95 20.32 -2.30
N PHE A 29 1.34 20.23 -3.58
CA PHE A 29 1.76 21.39 -4.37
C PHE A 29 0.65 22.45 -4.50
N ILE A 30 -0.56 22.02 -4.88
CA ILE A 30 -1.72 22.92 -4.97
C ILE A 30 -1.99 23.58 -3.62
N ASN A 31 -1.94 22.80 -2.53
CA ASN A 31 -2.18 23.32 -1.19
C ASN A 31 -1.14 24.39 -0.77
N VAL A 32 0.13 24.17 -1.12
CA VAL A 32 1.20 25.14 -0.89
C VAL A 32 0.96 26.43 -1.70
N VAL A 33 0.65 26.30 -3.00
CA VAL A 33 0.36 27.46 -3.86
C VAL A 33 -0.80 28.26 -3.31
N LEU A 34 -1.91 27.64 -2.97
CA LEU A 34 -3.09 28.31 -2.39
C LEU A 34 -2.77 29.01 -1.08
N ARG A 35 -1.93 28.41 -0.25
CA ARG A 35 -1.52 28.99 1.03
C ARG A 35 -0.66 30.24 0.86
N TYR A 36 0.33 30.18 -0.04
CA TYR A 36 1.21 31.31 -0.29
C TYR A 36 0.56 32.44 -1.07
N THR A 37 -0.45 32.16 -1.88
CA THR A 37 -1.20 33.17 -2.64
C THR A 37 -2.45 33.68 -1.91
N ALA A 38 -2.75 33.22 -0.71
CA ALA A 38 -3.98 33.54 0.03
C ALA A 38 -4.21 35.04 0.23
N SER A 39 -3.13 35.84 0.43
CA SER A 39 -3.17 37.30 0.60
C SER A 39 -3.13 38.09 -0.71
N THR A 40 -2.98 37.41 -1.85
CA THR A 40 -2.92 38.07 -3.17
C THR A 40 -4.31 38.16 -3.81
N GLY A 41 -4.43 38.93 -4.91
CA GLY A 41 -5.67 39.01 -5.70
C GLY A 41 -6.14 37.62 -6.20
N PHE A 42 -5.22 36.73 -6.51
CA PHE A 42 -5.55 35.34 -6.87
C PHE A 42 -6.19 34.58 -5.70
N GLY A 43 -5.66 34.72 -4.49
CA GLY A 43 -6.24 34.09 -3.29
C GLY A 43 -7.62 34.65 -2.95
N GLN A 44 -7.84 35.96 -3.14
CA GLN A 44 -9.16 36.57 -2.97
C GLN A 44 -10.17 36.01 -4.00
N TYR A 45 -9.78 35.91 -5.25
CA TYR A 45 -10.60 35.30 -6.31
C TYR A 45 -10.97 33.84 -5.97
N MET A 46 -10.00 33.01 -5.52
CA MET A 46 -10.24 31.61 -5.11
C MET A 46 -11.21 31.51 -3.93
N LYS A 47 -11.14 32.46 -2.99
CA LYS A 47 -12.07 32.53 -1.86
C LYS A 47 -13.48 32.92 -2.30
N GLU A 48 -13.64 33.91 -3.16
CA GLU A 48 -14.94 34.43 -3.62
C GLU A 48 -15.67 33.45 -4.54
N VAL A 49 -14.95 32.84 -5.49
CA VAL A 49 -15.54 31.97 -6.52
C VAL A 49 -15.67 30.54 -6.05
N TRP A 50 -14.67 30.01 -5.34
CA TRP A 50 -14.57 28.58 -4.98
C TRP A 50 -14.68 28.33 -3.48
N GLY A 51 -14.81 29.35 -2.65
CA GLY A 51 -14.84 29.23 -1.20
C GLY A 51 -13.54 28.71 -0.56
N ILE A 52 -12.43 28.67 -1.32
CA ILE A 52 -11.14 28.15 -0.86
C ILE A 52 -10.39 29.25 -0.12
N ASN A 53 -10.33 29.15 1.20
CA ASN A 53 -9.67 30.12 2.04
C ASN A 53 -8.32 29.62 2.53
N GLY A 54 -7.25 29.97 1.81
CA GLY A 54 -5.87 29.71 2.23
C GLY A 54 -5.40 28.25 2.16
N GLY A 55 -6.11 27.39 1.43
CA GLY A 55 -5.71 26.01 1.16
C GLY A 55 -6.86 25.01 1.17
N LEU A 56 -6.55 23.76 0.81
CA LEU A 56 -7.49 22.65 0.80
C LEU A 56 -7.56 22.03 2.20
N ILE A 57 -8.64 22.28 2.92
CA ILE A 57 -8.82 21.77 4.30
C ILE A 57 -8.76 20.23 4.34
N TRP A 58 -9.29 19.58 3.31
CA TRP A 58 -9.30 18.13 3.17
C TRP A 58 -7.97 17.56 2.61
N GLY A 59 -7.08 18.42 2.10
CA GLY A 59 -5.88 17.96 1.39
C GLY A 59 -4.93 17.16 2.27
N LEU A 60 -4.73 17.57 3.53
CA LEU A 60 -3.87 16.87 4.47
C LEU A 60 -4.42 15.46 4.81
N GLU A 61 -5.72 15.35 5.05
CA GLU A 61 -6.35 14.08 5.38
C GLU A 61 -6.30 13.13 4.17
N LEU A 62 -6.64 13.62 2.98
CA LEU A 62 -6.57 12.79 1.77
C LEU A 62 -5.14 12.34 1.48
N THR A 63 -4.14 13.21 1.67
CA THR A 63 -2.73 12.83 1.52
C THR A 63 -2.33 11.74 2.52
N SER A 64 -2.82 11.80 3.77
CA SER A 64 -2.57 10.77 4.78
C SER A 64 -3.21 9.43 4.40
N ILE A 65 -4.42 9.44 3.85
CA ILE A 65 -5.10 8.25 3.33
C ILE A 65 -4.28 7.63 2.18
N LEU A 66 -3.91 8.45 1.20
CA LEU A 66 -3.10 8.02 0.06
C LEU A 66 -1.73 7.49 0.50
N PHE A 67 -1.11 8.10 1.50
CA PHE A 67 0.15 7.62 2.08
C PHE A 67 0.01 6.23 2.70
N SER A 68 -1.07 5.97 3.43
CA SER A 68 -1.34 4.65 3.99
C SER A 68 -1.47 3.58 2.88
N TRP A 69 -2.13 3.91 1.78
CA TRP A 69 -2.24 3.06 0.61
C TRP A 69 -0.89 2.84 -0.06
N LEU A 70 -0.10 3.91 -0.22
CA LEU A 70 1.24 3.85 -0.79
C LEU A 70 2.16 2.92 0.01
N VAL A 71 2.13 2.99 1.34
CA VAL A 71 2.94 2.14 2.21
C VAL A 71 2.58 0.66 2.03
N LEU A 72 1.29 0.31 2.05
CA LEU A 72 0.87 -1.09 1.93
C LEU A 72 1.13 -1.69 0.54
N PHE A 73 0.92 -0.94 -0.53
CA PHE A 73 1.33 -1.33 -1.87
C PHE A 73 2.86 -1.41 -2.01
N GLY A 74 3.57 -0.45 -1.43
CA GLY A 74 5.03 -0.38 -1.46
C GLY A 74 5.70 -1.58 -0.78
N VAL A 75 5.23 -1.97 0.42
CA VAL A 75 5.75 -3.15 1.13
C VAL A 75 5.59 -4.41 0.27
N SER A 76 4.44 -4.59 -0.34
CA SER A 76 4.15 -5.72 -1.23
C SER A 76 5.05 -5.71 -2.48
N TYR A 77 5.22 -4.54 -3.09
CA TYR A 77 6.08 -4.34 -4.24
C TYR A 77 7.55 -4.59 -3.94
N CYS A 78 8.05 -4.17 -2.77
CA CYS A 78 9.42 -4.46 -2.33
C CYS A 78 9.72 -5.96 -2.25
N ILE A 79 8.74 -6.80 -1.84
CA ILE A 79 8.92 -8.26 -1.85
C ILE A 79 9.00 -8.78 -3.29
N LYS A 80 8.20 -8.24 -4.19
CA LYS A 80 8.20 -8.62 -5.61
C LYS A 80 9.56 -8.40 -6.26
N ILE A 81 10.17 -7.23 -6.06
CA ILE A 81 11.45 -6.85 -6.66
C ILE A 81 12.66 -7.22 -5.81
N THR A 82 12.47 -7.98 -4.73
CA THR A 82 13.55 -8.36 -3.78
C THR A 82 14.29 -7.15 -3.18
N ALA A 83 13.58 -6.02 -2.98
CA ALA A 83 14.17 -4.77 -2.49
C ALA A 83 14.03 -4.58 -0.96
N HIS A 84 13.82 -5.66 -0.21
CA HIS A 84 13.83 -5.59 1.24
C HIS A 84 15.23 -5.37 1.76
N LEU A 85 15.39 -4.28 2.52
CA LEU A 85 16.61 -4.05 3.29
C LEU A 85 16.66 -5.04 4.46
N GLY A 86 17.67 -5.89 4.47
CA GLY A 86 17.90 -6.85 5.55
C GLY A 86 19.36 -6.78 6.00
N VAL A 87 19.61 -7.39 7.15
CA VAL A 87 20.98 -7.50 7.67
C VAL A 87 21.73 -8.60 6.92
N ASP A 88 22.27 -8.27 5.75
CA ASP A 88 23.01 -9.21 4.89
C ASP A 88 24.25 -9.75 5.56
N SER A 89 24.88 -8.99 6.46
CA SER A 89 26.15 -9.34 7.11
C SER A 89 26.11 -10.70 7.81
N VAL A 90 24.99 -11.05 8.46
CA VAL A 90 24.85 -12.35 9.14
C VAL A 90 24.55 -13.47 8.13
N ILE A 91 23.74 -13.19 7.13
CA ILE A 91 23.31 -14.20 6.15
C ILE A 91 24.46 -14.58 5.20
N ASN A 92 25.32 -13.63 4.87
CA ASN A 92 26.47 -13.83 4.00
C ASN A 92 27.59 -14.69 4.61
N ILE A 93 27.60 -14.89 5.93
CA ILE A 93 28.53 -15.81 6.63
C ILE A 93 28.25 -17.28 6.23
N PHE A 94 27.01 -17.59 5.86
CA PHE A 94 26.59 -18.97 5.58
C PHE A 94 26.78 -19.37 4.12
N LYS A 95 27.10 -20.65 3.88
CA LYS A 95 27.16 -21.23 2.53
C LYS A 95 25.77 -21.23 1.88
N MET A 96 25.73 -21.14 0.54
CA MET A 96 24.49 -21.03 -0.25
C MET A 96 23.35 -21.95 0.18
N PRO A 97 23.52 -23.26 0.45
CA PRO A 97 22.41 -24.13 0.84
C PRO A 97 21.82 -23.76 2.21
N MET A 98 22.64 -23.28 3.14
CA MET A 98 22.17 -22.83 4.45
C MET A 98 21.47 -21.47 4.37
N ARG A 99 22.00 -20.57 3.58
CA ARG A 99 21.41 -19.25 3.29
C ARG A 99 19.98 -19.39 2.76
N ARG A 100 19.75 -20.31 1.81
CA ARG A 100 18.43 -20.58 1.25
C ARG A 100 17.45 -21.15 2.30
N LYS A 101 17.91 -22.06 3.16
CA LYS A 101 17.07 -22.59 4.25
C LYS A 101 16.67 -21.51 5.23
N LEU A 102 17.58 -20.60 5.59
CA LEU A 102 17.29 -19.47 6.47
C LEU A 102 16.29 -18.48 5.81
N ALA A 103 16.47 -18.20 4.51
CA ALA A 103 15.52 -17.36 3.77
C ALA A 103 14.13 -18.01 3.70
N MET A 104 14.01 -19.31 3.49
CA MET A 104 12.75 -20.03 3.51
C MET A 104 12.08 -19.97 4.90
N PHE A 105 12.86 -20.16 5.96
CA PHE A 105 12.34 -20.07 7.33
C PHE A 105 11.83 -18.65 7.64
N ALA A 106 12.61 -17.63 7.32
CA ALA A 106 12.20 -16.24 7.49
C ALA A 106 10.93 -15.90 6.70
N THR A 107 10.84 -16.36 5.44
CA THR A 107 9.65 -16.17 4.61
C THR A 107 8.43 -16.89 5.18
N ALA A 108 8.60 -18.11 5.72
CA ALA A 108 7.51 -18.84 6.37
C ALA A 108 6.96 -18.09 7.60
N LEU A 109 7.85 -17.54 8.43
CA LEU A 109 7.44 -16.67 9.56
C LEU A 109 6.72 -15.41 9.08
N SER A 110 7.21 -14.79 8.00
CA SER A 110 6.57 -13.62 7.40
C SER A 110 5.18 -13.94 6.84
N ILE A 111 4.97 -15.14 6.28
CA ILE A 111 3.65 -15.61 5.84
C ILE A 111 2.69 -15.76 7.02
N ILE A 112 3.13 -16.34 8.13
CA ILE A 112 2.31 -16.43 9.35
C ILE A 112 1.91 -15.03 9.83
N TYR A 113 2.87 -14.09 9.86
CA TYR A 113 2.59 -12.71 10.22
C TYR A 113 1.60 -12.03 9.26
N ALA A 114 1.76 -12.23 7.95
CA ALA A 114 0.84 -11.69 6.94
C ALA A 114 -0.58 -12.26 7.06
N LEU A 115 -0.73 -13.53 7.44
CA LEU A 115 -2.03 -14.14 7.74
C LEU A 115 -2.70 -13.49 8.96
N LEU A 116 -1.93 -13.21 10.02
CA LEU A 116 -2.43 -12.49 11.19
C LEU A 116 -2.83 -11.04 10.84
N LEU A 117 -2.03 -10.37 10.01
CA LEU A 117 -2.37 -9.03 9.51
C LEU A 117 -3.64 -9.04 8.65
N LEU A 118 -3.81 -10.05 7.80
CA LEU A 118 -5.01 -10.18 6.98
C LEU A 118 -6.26 -10.36 7.85
N LYS A 119 -6.16 -11.24 8.86
CA LYS A 119 -7.24 -11.44 9.83
C LYS A 119 -7.56 -10.14 10.59
N ALA A 120 -6.57 -9.49 11.15
CA ALA A 120 -6.74 -8.24 11.90
C ALA A 120 -7.27 -7.11 11.01
N GLY A 121 -6.75 -7.00 9.79
CA GLY A 121 -7.21 -6.02 8.79
C GLY A 121 -8.66 -6.23 8.38
N TRP A 122 -9.08 -7.50 8.22
CA TRP A 122 -10.47 -7.84 7.97
C TRP A 122 -11.37 -7.49 9.14
N ASP A 123 -11.02 -7.90 10.36
CA ASP A 123 -11.81 -7.64 11.57
C ASP A 123 -12.00 -6.14 11.84
N TYR A 124 -10.99 -5.35 11.54
CA TYR A 124 -11.08 -3.90 11.64
C TYR A 124 -11.97 -3.30 10.55
N TYR A 125 -11.74 -3.69 9.29
CA TYR A 125 -12.45 -3.19 8.11
C TYR A 125 -13.94 -3.58 8.11
N ALA A 126 -14.25 -4.82 8.46
CA ALA A 126 -15.59 -5.39 8.39
C ALA A 126 -16.63 -4.55 9.14
N ASN A 127 -16.27 -3.99 10.29
CA ASN A 127 -17.15 -3.13 11.06
C ASN A 127 -17.60 -1.87 10.31
N PHE A 128 -16.70 -1.30 9.48
CA PHE A 128 -17.01 -0.09 8.70
C PHE A 128 -17.71 -0.39 7.38
N ALA A 129 -17.57 -1.62 6.91
CA ALA A 129 -18.21 -2.10 5.68
C ALA A 129 -19.54 -2.81 5.93
N ASN A 130 -20.05 -2.81 7.16
CA ASN A 130 -21.25 -3.54 7.59
C ASN A 130 -21.15 -5.04 7.24
N MET A 131 -19.95 -5.61 7.35
CA MET A 131 -19.66 -7.01 7.08
C MET A 131 -19.35 -7.77 8.36
N PRO A 132 -19.59 -9.11 8.41
CA PRO A 132 -19.27 -9.89 9.58
C PRO A 132 -17.75 -9.94 9.80
N ALA A 133 -17.33 -9.64 11.03
CA ALA A 133 -15.97 -9.87 11.49
C ALA A 133 -15.75 -11.37 11.81
N THR A 134 -14.50 -11.79 11.97
CA THR A 134 -14.19 -13.18 12.31
C THR A 134 -14.59 -13.56 13.75
N THR A 135 -14.67 -12.58 14.64
CA THR A 135 -15.21 -12.69 16.03
C THR A 135 -14.67 -13.90 16.82
N GLY A 136 -13.35 -14.06 16.84
CA GLY A 136 -12.69 -15.18 17.52
C GLY A 136 -12.52 -16.46 16.67
N HIS A 137 -13.04 -16.50 15.46
CA HIS A 137 -12.82 -17.55 14.47
C HIS A 137 -11.72 -17.13 13.47
N TRP A 138 -11.21 -18.09 12.70
CA TRP A 138 -10.20 -17.80 11.68
C TRP A 138 -10.80 -17.20 10.40
N PHE A 139 -12.07 -17.49 10.14
CA PHE A 139 -12.78 -17.04 8.95
C PHE A 139 -14.09 -16.35 9.37
N PRO A 140 -14.60 -15.41 8.55
CA PRO A 140 -15.93 -14.84 8.77
C PRO A 140 -16.97 -15.95 8.80
N THR A 141 -17.77 -15.98 9.85
CA THR A 141 -18.84 -16.98 10.01
C THR A 141 -20.14 -16.40 9.46
N GLY A 142 -20.44 -16.75 8.20
CA GLY A 142 -21.72 -16.45 7.57
C GLY A 142 -21.99 -14.94 7.33
N PHE A 143 -23.06 -14.67 6.62
CA PHE A 143 -23.64 -13.33 6.49
C PHE A 143 -24.81 -13.24 7.50
N GLU A 144 -24.50 -13.35 8.79
CA GLU A 144 -25.48 -13.09 9.81
C GLU A 144 -25.86 -11.61 9.74
N GLU A 145 -27.15 -11.29 9.85
CA GLU A 145 -27.62 -9.92 9.94
C GLU A 145 -26.94 -9.24 11.13
N MET A 146 -26.13 -8.25 10.83
CA MET A 146 -25.49 -7.46 11.88
C MET A 146 -26.58 -6.74 12.66
N LYS A 147 -26.47 -6.75 14.00
CA LYS A 147 -27.37 -5.95 14.84
C LYS A 147 -27.30 -4.48 14.39
N THR A 148 -28.45 -3.83 14.27
CA THR A 148 -28.56 -2.41 13.88
C THR A 148 -27.61 -1.48 14.65
N THR A 149 -27.32 -1.80 15.91
CA THR A 149 -26.35 -1.08 16.75
C THR A 149 -24.88 -1.31 16.36
N SER A 150 -24.58 -2.29 15.50
CA SER A 150 -23.23 -2.64 15.07
C SER A 150 -22.87 -2.10 13.70
N TYR A 151 -23.83 -1.52 12.97
CA TYR A 151 -23.55 -0.86 11.70
C TYR A 151 -22.67 0.36 11.91
N ARG A 152 -21.57 0.43 11.17
CA ARG A 152 -20.64 1.57 11.18
C ARG A 152 -20.33 2.09 9.77
N GLY A 153 -21.04 1.62 8.76
CA GLY A 153 -20.92 2.10 7.40
C GLY A 153 -21.23 3.60 7.24
N TRP A 154 -22.01 4.17 8.18
CA TRP A 154 -22.34 5.59 8.27
C TRP A 154 -21.22 6.46 8.86
N TYR A 155 -20.12 5.88 9.38
CA TYR A 155 -18.98 6.68 9.85
C TYR A 155 -18.24 7.30 8.68
N GLU A 156 -18.09 8.61 8.73
CA GLU A 156 -17.37 9.40 7.75
C GLU A 156 -15.97 9.78 8.26
N VAL A 157 -15.09 10.15 7.34
CA VAL A 157 -13.81 10.80 7.67
C VAL A 157 -14.04 12.26 8.08
N ASP A 158 -13.01 12.94 8.57
CA ASP A 158 -13.21 14.24 9.24
C ASP A 158 -13.40 15.40 8.25
N ARG A 159 -12.71 15.40 7.11
CA ARG A 159 -12.60 16.60 6.23
C ARG A 159 -12.81 16.33 4.75
N VAL A 160 -12.52 15.10 4.24
CA VAL A 160 -12.63 14.81 2.82
C VAL A 160 -14.11 14.77 2.42
N PRO A 161 -14.58 15.66 1.52
CA PRO A 161 -15.98 15.65 1.09
C PRO A 161 -16.29 14.42 0.26
N MET A 162 -17.56 14.00 0.24
CA MET A 162 -18.03 12.90 -0.58
C MET A 162 -17.95 13.29 -2.07
N PRO A 163 -17.20 12.54 -2.89
CA PRO A 163 -17.17 12.80 -4.32
C PRO A 163 -18.49 12.41 -5.00
N GLU A 164 -19.01 13.25 -5.89
CA GLU A 164 -20.29 13.00 -6.58
C GLU A 164 -20.32 11.67 -7.33
N TRP A 165 -19.20 11.27 -7.95
CA TRP A 165 -19.10 10.01 -8.68
C TRP A 165 -19.15 8.76 -7.80
N LEU A 166 -18.99 8.89 -6.47
CA LEU A 166 -19.10 7.79 -5.50
C LEU A 166 -20.49 7.65 -4.87
N ARG A 167 -21.43 8.55 -5.11
CA ARG A 167 -22.76 8.52 -4.48
C ARG A 167 -23.57 7.27 -4.78
N PHE A 168 -23.19 6.50 -5.80
CA PHE A 168 -23.84 5.22 -6.11
C PHE A 168 -23.70 4.17 -4.99
N ILE A 169 -22.78 4.37 -4.03
CA ILE A 169 -22.60 3.47 -2.90
C ILE A 169 -23.60 3.75 -1.74
N GLU A 170 -24.24 4.90 -1.71
CA GLU A 170 -25.14 5.32 -0.65
C GLU A 170 -26.32 4.35 -0.43
N PRO A 171 -27.00 3.87 -1.48
CA PRO A 171 -28.07 2.87 -1.32
C PRO A 171 -27.57 1.52 -0.76
N LEU A 172 -26.30 1.19 -0.98
CA LEU A 172 -25.72 -0.09 -0.57
C LEU A 172 -25.19 -0.07 0.87
N MET A 173 -24.71 1.09 1.31
CA MET A 173 -23.94 1.19 2.55
C MET A 173 -24.60 2.06 3.62
N ASN A 174 -25.56 2.89 3.24
CA ASN A 174 -26.19 3.89 4.13
C ASN A 174 -27.71 3.99 3.92
N GLU A 175 -28.38 2.92 3.51
CA GLU A 175 -29.84 2.84 3.33
C GLU A 175 -30.40 3.93 2.39
N GLY A 176 -29.54 4.50 1.53
CA GLY A 176 -29.88 5.59 0.61
C GLY A 176 -29.73 6.99 1.18
N GLU A 177 -29.33 7.13 2.44
CA GLU A 177 -29.01 8.43 2.99
C GLU A 177 -27.67 8.97 2.44
N ALA A 178 -27.63 10.27 2.18
CA ALA A 178 -26.48 10.93 1.58
C ALA A 178 -25.33 11.09 2.59
N TYR A 179 -24.10 10.73 2.15
CA TYR A 179 -22.89 11.06 2.87
C TYR A 179 -22.49 12.53 2.63
N ASN A 180 -22.14 13.24 3.69
CA ASN A 180 -21.53 14.57 3.58
C ASN A 180 -20.02 14.47 3.27
N LYS A 181 -19.36 13.46 3.82
CA LYS A 181 -17.93 13.21 3.70
C LYS A 181 -17.66 11.78 3.27
N LEU A 182 -16.43 11.50 2.89
CA LEU A 182 -16.02 10.18 2.46
C LEU A 182 -16.23 9.15 3.59
N PRO A 183 -16.99 8.06 3.37
CA PRO A 183 -17.18 7.04 4.40
C PRO A 183 -15.89 6.27 4.68
N ARG A 184 -15.66 5.93 5.94
CA ARG A 184 -14.39 5.33 6.43
C ARG A 184 -14.06 3.97 5.82
N PHE A 185 -15.05 3.22 5.36
CA PHE A 185 -14.76 1.92 4.73
C PHE A 185 -13.94 2.08 3.44
N ILE A 186 -14.01 3.21 2.74
CA ILE A 186 -13.22 3.46 1.52
C ILE A 186 -11.71 3.55 1.84
N PRO A 187 -11.25 4.43 2.75
CA PRO A 187 -9.83 4.44 3.10
C PRO A 187 -9.37 3.15 3.78
N TYR A 188 -10.22 2.46 4.53
CA TYR A 188 -9.81 1.29 5.31
C TYR A 188 -9.77 -0.03 4.52
N ILE A 189 -10.37 -0.09 3.32
CA ILE A 189 -10.30 -1.27 2.46
C ILE A 189 -8.84 -1.69 2.13
N ILE A 190 -7.92 -0.75 2.20
CA ILE A 190 -6.50 -1.03 1.95
C ILE A 190 -5.91 -2.02 2.97
N LEU A 191 -6.44 -2.11 4.18
CA LEU A 191 -5.94 -3.01 5.21
C LEU A 191 -6.06 -4.47 4.80
N PRO A 192 -7.26 -5.02 4.51
CA PRO A 192 -7.37 -6.40 4.03
C PRO A 192 -6.77 -6.58 2.63
N VAL A 193 -6.92 -5.62 1.72
CA VAL A 193 -6.39 -5.70 0.37
C VAL A 193 -4.86 -5.69 0.39
N GLY A 194 -4.24 -4.78 1.13
CA GLY A 194 -2.79 -4.70 1.26
C GLY A 194 -2.20 -5.94 1.93
N ALA A 195 -2.84 -6.44 3.00
CA ALA A 195 -2.42 -7.67 3.67
C ALA A 195 -2.56 -8.91 2.76
N ALA A 196 -3.63 -9.01 1.97
CA ALA A 196 -3.81 -10.07 0.99
C ALA A 196 -2.75 -10.02 -0.11
N LEU A 197 -2.44 -8.82 -0.63
CA LEU A 197 -1.41 -8.64 -1.63
C LEU A 197 -0.02 -8.99 -1.08
N LEU A 198 0.28 -8.56 0.14
CA LEU A 198 1.50 -8.92 0.86
C LEU A 198 1.63 -10.44 1.00
N LEU A 199 0.59 -11.11 1.45
CA LEU A 199 0.54 -12.57 1.59
C LEU A 199 0.78 -13.25 0.25
N PHE A 200 0.13 -12.78 -0.82
CA PHE A 200 0.32 -13.29 -2.17
C PHE A 200 1.78 -13.17 -2.64
N ARG A 201 2.42 -12.01 -2.41
CA ARG A 201 3.83 -11.81 -2.78
C ARG A 201 4.80 -12.66 -1.95
N LEU A 202 4.54 -12.82 -0.67
CA LEU A 202 5.31 -13.73 0.19
C LEU A 202 5.18 -15.19 -0.24
N ALA A 203 3.96 -15.63 -0.61
CA ALA A 203 3.75 -16.98 -1.13
C ALA A 203 4.50 -17.20 -2.46
N GLN A 204 4.46 -16.23 -3.39
CA GLN A 204 5.25 -16.30 -4.62
C GLN A 204 6.76 -16.37 -4.34
N ALA A 205 7.23 -15.56 -3.38
CA ALA A 205 8.63 -15.55 -2.99
C ALA A 205 9.05 -16.88 -2.35
N PHE A 206 8.23 -17.46 -1.48
CA PHE A 206 8.47 -18.77 -0.88
C PHE A 206 8.56 -19.89 -1.93
N ILE A 207 7.63 -19.92 -2.88
CA ILE A 207 7.66 -20.86 -4.00
C ILE A 207 8.93 -20.66 -4.84
N GLY A 208 9.33 -19.41 -5.10
CA GLY A 208 10.56 -19.09 -5.81
C GLY A 208 11.82 -19.62 -5.11
N LEU A 209 11.89 -19.47 -3.78
CA LEU A 209 12.95 -20.03 -2.95
C LEU A 209 12.92 -21.56 -2.95
N ALA A 210 11.72 -22.17 -2.85
CA ALA A 210 11.58 -23.63 -2.88
C ALA A 210 12.05 -24.24 -4.22
N ASN A 211 11.73 -23.61 -5.33
CA ASN A 211 12.08 -24.07 -6.68
C ASN A 211 13.51 -23.67 -7.12
N GLY A 212 14.23 -22.84 -6.34
CA GLY A 212 15.55 -22.36 -6.68
C GLY A 212 15.61 -21.28 -7.77
N THR A 213 14.50 -20.63 -8.05
CA THR A 213 14.42 -19.47 -8.95
C THR A 213 14.76 -18.17 -8.23
N ARG A 214 14.81 -18.19 -6.90
CA ARG A 214 15.26 -17.10 -6.02
C ARG A 214 16.22 -17.66 -4.96
N ASP A 215 17.25 -16.92 -4.62
CA ASP A 215 18.22 -17.30 -3.58
C ASP A 215 18.03 -16.49 -2.29
N THR A 216 17.43 -15.30 -2.38
CA THR A 216 17.23 -14.39 -1.26
C THR A 216 15.97 -13.51 -1.47
N LEU A 217 15.47 -12.90 -0.38
CA LEU A 217 14.46 -11.82 -0.39
C LEU A 217 15.08 -10.44 -0.15
N ILE A 218 16.35 -10.40 0.19
CA ILE A 218 17.07 -9.20 0.59
C ILE A 218 17.83 -8.70 -0.63
N VAL A 219 17.93 -7.40 -0.82
CA VAL A 219 18.79 -6.79 -1.84
C VAL A 219 20.20 -7.27 -1.55
N SER A 220 20.75 -8.09 -2.43
CA SER A 220 22.20 -8.32 -2.42
C SER A 220 22.87 -7.01 -2.84
N HIS A 221 24.10 -6.78 -2.36
CA HIS A 221 24.92 -5.65 -2.77
C HIS A 221 25.36 -5.76 -4.23
N GLU A 222 24.43 -6.15 -5.14
CA GLU A 222 24.71 -6.27 -6.58
C GLU A 222 25.33 -4.99 -7.14
N ALA A 223 24.88 -3.82 -6.65
CA ALA A 223 25.47 -2.54 -7.05
C ALA A 223 26.93 -2.38 -6.58
N GLU A 224 27.30 -2.90 -5.41
CA GLU A 224 28.69 -2.88 -4.94
C GLU A 224 29.54 -3.93 -5.66
N ASP A 225 28.98 -5.08 -5.96
CA ASP A 225 29.66 -6.14 -6.69
C ASP A 225 29.83 -5.77 -8.17
N ASP A 226 28.84 -5.13 -8.79
CA ASP A 226 28.96 -4.55 -10.13
C ASP A 226 30.02 -3.44 -10.19
N VAL A 227 30.07 -2.56 -9.19
CA VAL A 227 31.11 -1.52 -9.08
C VAL A 227 32.51 -2.15 -8.91
N LYS A 228 32.63 -3.18 -8.08
CA LYS A 228 33.91 -3.92 -7.91
C LYS A 228 34.33 -4.62 -9.20
N GLU A 229 33.38 -5.24 -9.93
CA GLU A 229 33.65 -5.89 -11.20
C GLU A 229 34.07 -4.89 -12.29
N VAL A 230 33.38 -3.74 -12.36
CA VAL A 230 33.76 -2.65 -13.29
C VAL A 230 35.13 -2.07 -12.94
N ALA A 231 35.41 -1.85 -11.65
CA ALA A 231 36.69 -1.38 -11.17
C ALA A 231 37.84 -2.40 -11.48
N ALA A 232 37.58 -3.70 -11.28
CA ALA A 232 38.53 -4.75 -11.60
C ALA A 232 38.81 -4.85 -13.11
N LYS A 233 37.80 -4.69 -13.96
CA LYS A 233 37.93 -4.65 -15.42
C LYS A 233 38.71 -3.42 -15.90
N ALA A 234 38.47 -2.25 -15.28
CA ALA A 234 39.23 -1.04 -15.58
C ALA A 234 40.73 -1.19 -15.21
N ALA A 235 41.01 -1.71 -14.02
CA ALA A 235 42.37 -1.96 -13.58
C ALA A 235 43.12 -2.99 -14.45
N ALA A 236 42.41 -3.99 -15.00
CA ALA A 236 42.97 -4.98 -15.91
C ALA A 236 43.25 -4.45 -17.35
N GLN A 237 42.59 -3.31 -17.71
CA GLN A 237 42.84 -2.64 -19.00
C GLN A 237 43.99 -1.62 -18.95
N GLU A 238 44.35 -1.16 -17.74
CA GLU A 238 45.46 -0.22 -17.52
C GLU A 238 46.79 -0.92 -17.24
N ALA A 239 46.82 -2.25 -17.08
CA ALA A 239 48.02 -3.07 -16.87
C ALA A 239 48.48 -3.76 -18.15
#